data_a3f2887e6fd0c3ce6771249a47fe336d
#
_entry.id   a3f2887e6fd0c3ce6771249a47fe336d
#
_cell.length_a   1.000
_cell.length_b   1.000
_cell.length_c   1.000
_cell.angle_alpha   90.00
_cell.angle_beta   90.00
_cell.angle_gamma   90.00
#
_symmetry.space_group_name_H-M   'P 1'
#
loop_
_entity.id
_entity.type
_entity.pdbx_description
1 polymer ?
#
loop_
_entity_poly.entity_id
_entity_poly.type
_entity_poly.pdbx_seq_one_letter_code
_entity_poly.pdbx_strand_id
1 'polypeptide(L)'
;MDYTNAVRNFRNATEKNDAAAAAAALKLIPEEVVNACDDDDYDMLISAVQNGDACAVRVLLASGKCDLDHRENLCGMTAREFAQDYPAGSPMRRAFEEFAGRND
;
A
#
# COMPACT_ATOMS: atom_id res chain seq x y z
N MET A 1 0.91 15.95 -15.62
CA MET A 1 2.15 15.89 -14.82
C MET A 1 2.57 14.45 -14.62
N ASP A 2 3.86 14.19 -14.74
CA ASP A 2 4.40 12.81 -14.64
C ASP A 2 4.90 12.54 -13.23
N TYR A 3 4.33 11.52 -12.60
CA TYR A 3 4.71 11.12 -11.24
C TYR A 3 5.62 9.90 -11.19
N THR A 4 6.18 9.50 -12.34
CA THR A 4 7.03 8.31 -12.45
C THR A 4 8.20 8.34 -11.47
N ASN A 5 8.87 9.49 -11.35
CA ASN A 5 10.02 9.61 -10.43
C ASN A 5 9.59 9.49 -8.98
N ALA A 6 8.46 10.08 -8.60
CA ALA A 6 7.98 9.97 -7.22
C ALA A 6 7.60 8.52 -6.88
N VAL A 7 6.95 7.82 -7.80
CA VAL A 7 6.60 6.40 -7.62
C VAL A 7 7.86 5.55 -7.50
N ARG A 8 8.86 5.81 -8.36
CA ARG A 8 10.14 5.09 -8.30
C ARG A 8 10.83 5.33 -6.98
N ASN A 9 10.86 6.58 -6.52
CA ASN A 9 11.49 6.92 -5.24
C ASN A 9 10.78 6.23 -4.08
N PHE A 10 9.46 6.17 -4.13
CA PHE A 10 8.67 5.45 -3.13
C PHE A 10 9.08 3.97 -3.08
N ARG A 11 9.12 3.30 -4.23
CA ARG A 11 9.49 1.88 -4.31
C ARG A 11 10.92 1.63 -3.82
N ASN A 12 11.85 2.48 -4.23
CA ASN A 12 13.25 2.36 -3.79
C ASN A 12 13.35 2.50 -2.28
N ALA A 13 12.62 3.43 -1.69
CA ALA A 13 12.62 3.63 -0.24
C ALA A 13 12.04 2.43 0.50
N THR A 14 10.92 1.86 0.02
CA THR A 14 10.31 0.70 0.69
C THR A 14 11.18 -0.54 0.57
N GLU A 15 11.88 -0.73 -0.56
CA GLU A 15 12.82 -1.83 -0.72
C GLU A 15 13.96 -1.76 0.29
N LYS A 16 14.35 -0.54 0.69
CA LYS A 16 15.38 -0.32 1.71
C LYS A 16 14.79 -0.27 3.12
N ASN A 17 13.50 -0.49 3.25
CA ASN A 17 12.78 -0.38 4.52
C ASN A 17 12.92 1.00 5.14
N ASP A 18 12.98 2.03 4.31
CA ASP A 18 13.10 3.43 4.74
C ASP A 18 11.73 4.10 4.71
N ALA A 19 10.99 3.97 5.80
CA ALA A 19 9.62 4.47 5.89
C ALA A 19 9.56 6.00 5.77
N ALA A 20 10.54 6.72 6.31
CA ALA A 20 10.57 8.18 6.25
C ALA A 20 10.72 8.68 4.81
N ALA A 21 11.65 8.09 4.05
CA ALA A 21 11.86 8.45 2.66
C ALA A 21 10.64 8.06 1.80
N ALA A 22 10.04 6.90 2.10
CA ALA A 22 8.83 6.46 1.41
C ALA A 22 7.67 7.43 1.65
N ALA A 23 7.47 7.86 2.89
CA ALA A 23 6.42 8.81 3.22
C ALA A 23 6.64 10.16 2.51
N ALA A 24 7.88 10.62 2.44
CA ALA A 24 8.23 11.86 1.74
C ALA A 24 7.90 11.76 0.24
N ALA A 25 8.25 10.64 -0.39
CA ALA A 25 7.93 10.42 -1.79
C ALA A 25 6.41 10.35 -2.02
N LEU A 26 5.70 9.69 -1.11
CA LEU A 26 4.25 9.53 -1.24
C LEU A 26 3.49 10.85 -1.14
N LYS A 27 4.03 11.83 -0.44
CA LYS A 27 3.43 13.17 -0.38
C LYS A 27 3.34 13.83 -1.75
N LEU A 28 4.23 13.46 -2.67
CA LEU A 28 4.28 13.99 -4.02
C LEU A 28 3.40 13.22 -5.00
N ILE A 29 2.79 12.13 -4.56
CA ILE A 29 1.95 11.27 -5.40
C ILE A 29 0.48 11.56 -5.08
N PRO A 30 -0.30 12.06 -6.03
CA PRO A 30 -1.71 12.37 -5.74
C PRO A 30 -2.54 11.10 -5.55
N GLU A 31 -3.65 11.27 -4.87
CA GLU A 31 -4.57 10.18 -4.51
C GLU A 31 -5.01 9.37 -5.73
N GLU A 32 -5.33 10.05 -6.83
CA GLU A 32 -5.77 9.37 -8.05
C GLU A 32 -4.68 8.47 -8.65
N VAL A 33 -3.41 8.79 -8.43
CA VAL A 33 -2.30 7.94 -8.88
C VAL A 33 -2.13 6.75 -7.93
N VAL A 34 -2.25 6.99 -6.62
CA VAL A 34 -2.17 5.92 -5.62
C VAL A 34 -3.24 4.86 -5.87
N ASN A 35 -4.45 5.29 -6.23
CA ASN A 35 -5.59 4.39 -6.43
C ASN A 35 -5.79 3.93 -7.87
N ALA A 36 -4.91 4.35 -8.78
CA ALA A 36 -4.95 3.88 -10.17
C ALA A 36 -4.60 2.39 -10.22
N CYS A 37 -5.37 1.65 -11.00
CA CYS A 37 -5.21 0.19 -11.08
C CYS A 37 -4.41 -0.22 -12.30
N ASP A 38 -3.65 -1.30 -12.18
CA ASP A 38 -2.92 -1.91 -13.30
C ASP A 38 -3.82 -2.89 -14.07
N ASP A 39 -3.22 -3.68 -14.96
CA ASP A 39 -3.96 -4.65 -15.78
C ASP A 39 -4.63 -5.74 -14.95
N ASP A 40 -4.14 -6.00 -13.74
CA ASP A 40 -4.70 -6.98 -12.83
C ASP A 40 -5.74 -6.37 -11.89
N ASP A 41 -6.08 -5.10 -12.10
CA ASP A 41 -6.98 -4.32 -11.27
C ASP A 41 -6.44 -4.12 -9.84
N TYR A 42 -5.13 -4.11 -9.71
CA TYR A 42 -4.44 -3.86 -8.44
C TYR A 42 -4.05 -2.39 -8.35
N ASP A 43 -4.48 -1.72 -7.29
CA ASP A 43 -3.98 -0.39 -6.95
C ASP A 43 -2.63 -0.54 -6.22
N MET A 44 -2.06 0.57 -5.78
CA MET A 44 -0.76 0.56 -5.13
C MET A 44 -0.76 -0.27 -3.86
N LEU A 45 -1.83 -0.20 -3.07
CA LEU A 45 -1.94 -0.93 -1.81
C LEU A 45 -2.02 -2.43 -2.04
N ILE A 46 -2.89 -2.88 -2.95
CA ILE A 46 -3.02 -4.31 -3.27
C ILE A 46 -1.71 -4.85 -3.82
N SER A 47 -1.05 -4.09 -4.71
CA SER A 47 0.26 -4.49 -5.24
C SER A 47 1.29 -4.66 -4.13
N ALA A 48 1.32 -3.76 -3.16
CA ALA A 48 2.25 -3.87 -2.04
C ALA A 48 1.99 -5.12 -1.20
N VAL A 49 0.72 -5.46 -0.97
CA VAL A 49 0.36 -6.68 -0.24
C VAL A 49 0.82 -7.92 -1.02
N GLN A 50 0.55 -7.95 -2.33
CA GLN A 50 0.93 -9.09 -3.17
C GLN A 50 2.44 -9.27 -3.28
N ASN A 51 3.18 -8.17 -3.20
CA ASN A 51 4.65 -8.22 -3.25
C ASN A 51 5.29 -8.50 -1.89
N GLY A 52 4.49 -8.59 -0.82
CA GLY A 52 5.01 -8.83 0.52
C GLY A 52 5.73 -7.62 1.12
N ASP A 53 5.46 -6.42 0.62
CA ASP A 53 6.15 -5.20 1.05
C ASP A 53 5.40 -4.53 2.21
N ALA A 54 5.66 -4.99 3.42
CA ALA A 54 5.00 -4.47 4.61
C ALA A 54 5.34 -3.00 4.88
N CYS A 55 6.54 -2.56 4.53
CA CYS A 55 6.92 -1.16 4.67
C CYS A 55 6.04 -0.28 3.80
N ALA A 56 5.83 -0.66 2.53
CA ALA A 56 4.96 0.08 1.62
C ALA A 56 3.53 0.13 2.18
N VAL A 57 3.03 -1.01 2.67
CA VAL A 57 1.67 -1.08 3.23
C VAL A 57 1.51 -0.13 4.40
N ARG A 58 2.47 -0.10 5.34
CA ARG A 58 2.41 0.81 6.49
C ARG A 58 2.36 2.27 6.06
N VAL A 59 3.23 2.65 5.14
CA VAL A 59 3.31 4.03 4.67
C VAL A 59 2.04 4.42 3.91
N LEU A 60 1.55 3.53 3.04
CA LEU A 60 0.32 3.78 2.28
C LEU A 60 -0.89 3.95 3.19
N LEU A 61 -1.05 3.05 4.18
CA LEU A 61 -2.17 3.14 5.12
C LEU A 61 -2.10 4.44 5.94
N ALA A 62 -0.91 4.82 6.38
CA ALA A 62 -0.73 6.03 7.18
C ALA A 62 -1.01 7.30 6.39
N SER A 63 -0.87 7.27 5.06
CA SER A 63 -1.07 8.44 4.21
C SER A 63 -2.53 8.89 4.13
N GLY A 64 -3.47 7.97 4.34
CA GLY A 64 -4.89 8.26 4.18
C GLY A 64 -5.34 8.40 2.73
N LYS A 65 -4.49 8.08 1.77
CA LYS A 65 -4.80 8.25 0.33
C LYS A 65 -5.43 7.03 -0.32
N CYS A 66 -5.39 5.87 0.35
CA CYS A 66 -5.82 4.61 -0.25
C CYS A 66 -7.32 4.37 -0.15
N ASP A 67 -7.91 3.82 -1.21
CA ASP A 67 -9.28 3.32 -1.18
C ASP A 67 -9.25 1.91 -0.60
N LEU A 68 -9.62 1.79 0.66
CA LEU A 68 -9.57 0.50 1.37
C LEU A 68 -10.67 -0.45 0.96
N ASP A 69 -11.69 0.04 0.28
CA ASP A 69 -12.84 -0.75 -0.15
C ASP A 69 -12.72 -1.27 -1.57
N HIS A 70 -11.65 -0.89 -2.28
CA HIS A 70 -11.43 -1.35 -3.64
C HIS A 70 -11.26 -2.87 -3.68
N ARG A 71 -12.05 -3.54 -4.52
CA ARG A 71 -11.99 -4.98 -4.74
C ARG A 71 -11.48 -5.22 -6.16
N GLU A 72 -10.42 -6.03 -6.30
CA GLU A 72 -9.91 -6.36 -7.62
C GLU A 72 -10.86 -7.33 -8.33
N ASN A 73 -10.78 -7.39 -9.67
CA ASN A 73 -11.78 -8.07 -10.49
C ASN A 73 -11.70 -9.61 -10.45
N LEU A 74 -10.52 -10.15 -10.23
CA LEU A 74 -10.30 -11.59 -10.37
C LEU A 74 -10.90 -12.39 -9.22
N CYS A 75 -10.57 -12.00 -7.99
CA CYS A 75 -11.02 -12.67 -6.76
C CYS A 75 -12.07 -11.86 -6.00
N GLY A 76 -12.25 -10.59 -6.34
CA GLY A 76 -13.15 -9.70 -5.64
C GLY A 76 -12.69 -9.36 -4.23
N MET A 77 -11.37 -9.33 -3.99
CA MET A 77 -10.80 -9.13 -2.67
C MET A 77 -10.20 -7.76 -2.49
N THR A 78 -10.30 -7.23 -1.27
CA THR A 78 -9.61 -6.00 -0.87
C THR A 78 -8.18 -6.31 -0.45
N ALA A 79 -7.35 -5.25 -0.32
CA ALA A 79 -5.98 -5.40 0.18
C ALA A 79 -5.96 -6.07 1.56
N ARG A 80 -6.86 -5.66 2.45
CA ARG A 80 -6.95 -6.25 3.80
C ARG A 80 -7.26 -7.75 3.74
N GLU A 81 -8.17 -8.14 2.85
CA GLU A 81 -8.52 -9.57 2.70
C GLU A 81 -7.32 -10.38 2.19
N PHE A 82 -6.56 -9.86 1.23
CA PHE A 82 -5.33 -10.50 0.77
C PHE A 82 -4.31 -10.64 1.92
N ALA A 83 -4.23 -9.64 2.80
CA ALA A 83 -3.30 -9.68 3.93
C ALA A 83 -3.62 -10.80 4.91
N GLN A 84 -4.86 -11.30 4.95
CA GLN A 84 -5.24 -12.41 5.83
C GLN A 84 -4.53 -13.71 5.48
N ASP A 85 -3.99 -13.83 4.26
CA ASP A 85 -3.23 -15.00 3.85
C ASP A 85 -1.83 -15.06 4.49
N TYR A 86 -1.36 -13.94 5.06
CA TYR A 86 -0.09 -13.89 5.77
C TYR A 86 -0.27 -14.43 7.20
N PRO A 87 0.78 -15.01 7.80
CA PRO A 87 0.68 -15.54 9.16
C PRO A 87 0.30 -14.48 10.18
N ALA A 88 -0.43 -14.87 11.20
CA ALA A 88 -0.74 -14.00 12.33
C ALA A 88 0.57 -13.53 12.97
N GLY A 89 0.65 -12.23 13.29
CA GLY A 89 1.86 -11.64 13.85
C GLY A 89 2.92 -11.26 12.84
N SER A 90 2.71 -11.55 11.54
CA SER A 90 3.63 -11.12 10.49
C SER A 90 3.61 -9.61 10.35
N PRO A 91 4.69 -9.00 9.82
CA PRO A 91 4.70 -7.54 9.58
C PRO A 91 3.53 -7.06 8.73
N MET A 92 3.11 -7.86 7.73
CA MET A 92 1.99 -7.51 6.87
C MET A 92 0.67 -7.44 7.66
N ARG A 93 0.38 -8.46 8.47
CA ARG A 93 -0.82 -8.50 9.30
C ARG A 93 -0.81 -7.37 10.32
N ARG A 94 0.37 -7.12 10.94
CA ARG A 94 0.53 -6.04 11.92
C ARG A 94 0.27 -4.67 11.33
N ALA A 95 0.67 -4.44 10.08
CA ALA A 95 0.45 -3.16 9.43
C ALA A 95 -1.04 -2.80 9.40
N PHE A 96 -1.90 -3.74 9.05
CA PHE A 96 -3.34 -3.52 9.03
C PHE A 96 -3.93 -3.43 10.43
N GLU A 97 -3.44 -4.22 11.37
CA GLU A 97 -3.92 -4.19 12.76
C GLU A 97 -3.61 -2.85 13.42
N GLU A 98 -2.39 -2.34 13.23
CA GLU A 98 -1.98 -1.03 13.77
C GLU A 98 -2.82 0.09 13.16
N PHE A 99 -3.09 0.02 11.88
CA PHE A 99 -3.92 1.00 11.19
C PHE A 99 -5.35 0.98 11.75
N ALA A 100 -5.93 -0.20 11.94
CA ALA A 100 -7.27 -0.34 12.50
C ALA A 100 -7.35 0.27 13.90
N GLY A 101 -6.32 0.04 14.73
CA GLY A 101 -6.25 0.62 16.06
C GLY A 101 -6.21 2.13 16.08
N ARG A 102 -5.60 2.75 15.06
CA ARG A 102 -5.52 4.20 14.96
C ARG A 102 -6.83 4.86 14.58
N ASN A 103 -7.72 4.12 13.95
CA ASN A 103 -8.99 4.64 13.47
C ASN A 103 -10.14 4.47 14.46
N ASP A 104 -9.86 3.86 15.58
CA ASP A 104 -10.85 3.72 16.66
C ASP A 104 -10.84 4.95 17.62
#